data_b72316416aa2be03fec8ecfe42fa715c
#
_entry.id   b72316416aa2be03fec8ecfe42fa715c
#
_cell.length_a   1.000
_cell.length_b   1.000
_cell.length_c   1.000
_cell.angle_alpha   90.00
_cell.angle_beta   90.00
_cell.angle_gamma   90.00
#
_symmetry.space_group_name_H-M   'P 1'
#
loop_
_entity.id
_entity.type
_entity.pdbx_description
1 polymer ?
#
loop_
_entity_poly.entity_id
_entity_poly.type
_entity_poly.pdbx_seq_one_letter_code
_entity_poly.pdbx_strand_id
1 'polypeptide(L)'
;MDHRYAYQTYTVPCRENRLLLVTDVHNCHIDWYDTTAEDRLSMMCRSFAEHYERQPYDAILSLGDYSLDFWKWNEGGSYLWNPPISRTAEFVRQYIPQLPTEFFMIPGNHEQYSHEDWRRITGRPREYAVVYGDYVFAMLDTFAGNLNPTENHDGCYTGINAAFLSAVLDDHPDKTVILCAHDIIPAMEQNHAAQTLIQSEPRIVCAFAGHIHRDNTVLLPPSWRCLPVFYCGDFSYNSGRTGEKNWGYRLLNLNGETLSTEYIRV
;
A
#
# COMPACT_ATOMS: atom_id res chain seq x y z
N MET A 1 -24.33 21.04 11.97
CA MET A 1 -22.91 20.84 12.34
C MET A 1 -22.33 19.94 11.27
N ASP A 2 -21.50 20.50 10.39
CA ASP A 2 -20.77 19.67 9.41
C ASP A 2 -19.79 18.79 10.20
N HIS A 3 -20.09 17.50 10.27
CA HIS A 3 -19.18 16.53 10.88
C HIS A 3 -18.08 16.26 9.85
N ARG A 4 -17.00 17.02 9.96
CA ARG A 4 -15.80 16.79 9.16
C ARG A 4 -15.25 15.38 9.47
N TYR A 5 -14.85 14.66 8.43
CA TYR A 5 -14.24 13.34 8.62
C TYR A 5 -12.94 13.46 9.41
N ALA A 6 -12.83 12.72 10.51
CA ALA A 6 -11.65 12.72 11.37
C ALA A 6 -10.67 11.62 10.94
N TYR A 7 -9.43 12.01 10.65
CA TYR A 7 -8.35 11.08 10.28
C TYR A 7 -7.03 11.49 10.93
N GLN A 8 -6.02 10.65 10.82
CA GLN A 8 -4.67 10.94 11.31
C GLN A 8 -3.78 11.43 10.17
N THR A 9 -2.90 12.37 10.47
CA THR A 9 -1.84 12.85 9.57
C THR A 9 -0.48 12.58 10.20
N TYR A 10 0.41 12.00 9.44
CA TYR A 10 1.82 11.82 9.79
C TYR A 10 2.68 12.72 8.93
N THR A 11 3.77 13.26 9.50
CA THR A 11 4.70 14.09 8.75
C THR A 11 6.06 13.42 8.71
N VAL A 12 6.57 13.17 7.51
CA VAL A 12 7.91 12.66 7.27
C VAL A 12 8.82 13.85 6.93
N PRO A 13 9.94 14.05 7.63
CA PRO A 13 10.91 15.07 7.28
C PRO A 13 11.49 14.81 5.87
N CYS A 14 11.34 15.78 4.99
CA CYS A 14 11.87 15.71 3.62
C CYS A 14 13.37 16.10 3.63
N ARG A 15 14.26 15.11 3.66
CA ARG A 15 15.71 15.29 3.70
C ARG A 15 16.38 14.88 2.41
N GLU A 16 15.96 13.71 1.89
CA GLU A 16 16.56 13.06 0.72
C GLU A 16 15.73 13.29 -0.55
N ASN A 17 14.54 13.86 -0.43
CA ASN A 17 13.55 14.01 -1.52
C ASN A 17 13.18 12.67 -2.16
N ARG A 18 13.26 11.58 -1.41
CA ARG A 18 12.98 10.21 -1.88
C ARG A 18 12.16 9.42 -0.90
N LEU A 19 11.25 8.62 -1.45
CA LEU A 19 10.48 7.61 -0.73
C LEU A 19 10.59 6.27 -1.47
N LEU A 20 10.51 5.18 -0.73
CA LEU A 20 10.43 3.83 -1.29
C LEU A 20 8.99 3.32 -1.16
N LEU A 21 8.47 2.69 -2.22
CA LEU A 21 7.16 2.04 -2.23
C LEU A 21 7.32 0.54 -2.44
N VAL A 22 6.60 -0.24 -1.65
CA VAL A 22 6.56 -1.71 -1.70
C VAL A 22 5.16 -2.22 -1.49
N THR A 23 4.87 -3.43 -1.96
CA THR A 23 3.55 -4.07 -1.85
C THR A 23 3.67 -5.59 -1.93
N ASP A 24 2.62 -6.31 -1.58
CA ASP A 24 2.46 -7.74 -1.84
C ASP A 24 3.66 -8.57 -1.33
N VAL A 25 3.99 -8.43 -0.05
CA VAL A 25 5.13 -9.13 0.56
C VAL A 25 4.78 -10.56 0.98
N HIS A 26 3.52 -10.86 1.24
CA HIS A 26 2.94 -12.16 1.55
C HIS A 26 3.80 -13.00 2.51
N ASN A 27 3.88 -12.61 3.77
CA ASN A 27 4.43 -13.46 4.82
C ASN A 27 3.51 -14.68 5.03
N CYS A 28 3.79 -15.77 4.32
CA CYS A 28 3.00 -16.99 4.36
C CYS A 28 3.88 -18.20 4.05
N HIS A 29 3.48 -19.38 4.56
CA HIS A 29 4.19 -20.67 4.41
C HIS A 29 3.41 -21.61 3.49
N ILE A 30 3.28 -21.23 2.23
CA ILE A 30 2.56 -22.01 1.22
C ILE A 30 3.56 -22.72 0.32
N ASP A 31 3.42 -24.05 0.18
CA ASP A 31 4.37 -24.92 -0.50
C ASP A 31 4.59 -24.59 -2.00
N TRP A 32 3.62 -23.96 -2.64
CA TRP A 32 3.74 -23.60 -4.06
C TRP A 32 4.41 -22.25 -4.31
N TYR A 33 4.85 -21.55 -3.25
CA TYR A 33 5.77 -20.44 -3.39
C TYR A 33 7.18 -20.96 -3.67
N ASP A 34 7.89 -20.33 -4.60
CA ASP A 34 9.22 -20.79 -5.05
C ASP A 34 10.32 -20.71 -3.98
N THR A 35 10.08 -19.89 -2.95
CA THR A 35 11.01 -19.67 -1.84
C THR A 35 10.25 -19.54 -0.52
N THR A 36 10.94 -19.73 0.58
CA THR A 36 10.35 -19.51 1.90
C THR A 36 10.03 -18.03 2.14
N ALA A 37 9.08 -17.75 3.02
CA ALA A 37 8.79 -16.38 3.43
C ALA A 37 10.02 -15.71 4.07
N GLU A 38 10.75 -16.45 4.90
CA GLU A 38 11.96 -15.99 5.58
C GLU A 38 13.03 -15.55 4.58
N ASP A 39 13.26 -16.32 3.53
CA ASP A 39 14.25 -15.99 2.50
C ASP A 39 13.85 -14.74 1.71
N ARG A 40 12.59 -14.67 1.28
CA ARG A 40 12.07 -13.51 0.52
C ARG A 40 12.11 -12.23 1.34
N LEU A 41 11.60 -12.27 2.59
CA LEU A 41 11.51 -11.09 3.44
C LEU A 41 12.90 -10.65 3.96
N SER A 42 13.80 -11.60 4.22
CA SER A 42 15.19 -11.28 4.54
C SER A 42 15.91 -10.65 3.35
N MET A 43 15.65 -11.12 2.13
CA MET A 43 16.16 -10.52 0.91
C MET A 43 15.60 -9.11 0.71
N MET A 44 14.30 -8.90 0.92
CA MET A 44 13.66 -7.58 0.88
C MET A 44 14.34 -6.61 1.85
N CYS A 45 14.46 -6.98 3.12
CA CYS A 45 15.10 -6.13 4.14
C CYS A 45 16.54 -5.77 3.77
N ARG A 46 17.31 -6.75 3.30
CA ARG A 46 18.71 -6.54 2.85
C ARG A 46 18.75 -5.60 1.65
N SER A 47 17.92 -5.81 0.64
CA SER A 47 17.87 -4.94 -0.54
C SER A 47 17.53 -3.50 -0.20
N PHE A 48 16.63 -3.29 0.76
CA PHE A 48 16.27 -1.95 1.23
C PHE A 48 17.42 -1.28 1.98
N ALA A 49 18.12 -2.02 2.84
CA ALA A 49 19.29 -1.52 3.56
C ALA A 49 20.44 -1.17 2.60
N GLU A 50 20.78 -2.06 1.68
CA GLU A 50 21.80 -1.83 0.66
C GLU A 50 21.46 -0.64 -0.27
N HIS A 51 20.19 -0.46 -0.60
CA HIS A 51 19.76 0.71 -1.35
C HIS A 51 19.95 1.99 -0.53
N TYR A 52 19.50 1.95 0.74
CA TYR A 52 19.61 3.08 1.66
C TYR A 52 21.08 3.55 1.84
N GLU A 53 22.01 2.62 1.95
CA GLU A 53 23.44 2.93 2.06
C GLU A 53 23.99 3.65 0.82
N ARG A 54 23.50 3.30 -0.37
CA ARG A 54 23.94 3.90 -1.64
C ARG A 54 23.19 5.17 -1.97
N GLN A 55 21.91 5.19 -1.73
CA GLN A 55 21.00 6.26 -2.07
C GLN A 55 19.89 6.36 -1.02
N PRO A 56 20.09 7.12 0.06
CA PRO A 56 19.13 7.22 1.16
C PRO A 56 17.75 7.69 0.72
N TYR A 57 16.72 7.24 1.44
CA TYR A 57 15.32 7.65 1.30
C TYR A 57 14.72 7.91 2.69
N ASP A 58 13.69 8.73 2.77
CA ASP A 58 13.18 9.26 4.05
C ASP A 58 12.17 8.34 4.73
N ALA A 59 11.41 7.57 3.97
CA ALA A 59 10.45 6.60 4.48
C ALA A 59 10.10 5.53 3.44
N ILE A 60 9.42 4.47 3.92
CA ILE A 60 8.85 3.41 3.11
C ILE A 60 7.33 3.49 3.19
N LEU A 61 6.65 3.56 2.04
CA LEU A 61 5.20 3.45 1.93
C LEU A 61 4.84 2.06 1.40
N SER A 62 4.05 1.31 2.15
CA SER A 62 3.65 -0.03 1.78
C SER A 62 2.16 -0.13 1.51
N LEU A 63 1.81 -0.78 0.40
CA LEU A 63 0.51 -0.72 -0.22
C LEU A 63 -0.33 -1.99 -0.03
N GLY A 64 -0.08 -2.76 1.05
CA GLY A 64 -0.94 -3.89 1.42
C GLY A 64 -0.38 -5.27 1.09
N ASP A 65 -1.14 -6.27 1.47
CA ASP A 65 -0.89 -7.71 1.32
C ASP A 65 0.40 -8.18 2.00
N TYR A 66 0.41 -8.05 3.34
CA TYR A 66 1.52 -8.48 4.20
C TYR A 66 1.50 -9.96 4.51
N SER A 67 0.30 -10.57 4.46
CA SER A 67 0.08 -11.98 4.77
C SER A 67 -1.09 -12.55 3.98
N LEU A 68 -1.44 -13.81 4.24
CA LEU A 68 -2.66 -14.45 3.74
C LEU A 68 -3.54 -14.94 4.90
N ASP A 69 -3.54 -14.23 6.04
CA ASP A 69 -4.18 -14.67 7.28
C ASP A 69 -5.68 -14.98 7.14
N PHE A 70 -6.38 -14.26 6.26
CA PHE A 70 -7.80 -14.45 6.01
C PHE A 70 -8.12 -15.27 4.75
N TRP A 71 -7.10 -15.81 4.10
CA TRP A 71 -7.29 -16.60 2.90
C TRP A 71 -7.40 -18.08 3.24
N LYS A 72 -8.50 -18.76 2.87
CA LYS A 72 -8.73 -20.16 3.24
C LYS A 72 -7.76 -21.15 2.60
N TRP A 73 -7.08 -20.76 1.53
CA TRP A 73 -6.08 -21.55 0.85
C TRP A 73 -4.65 -21.37 1.39
N ASN A 74 -4.52 -20.58 2.47
CA ASN A 74 -3.26 -20.46 3.17
C ASN A 74 -2.82 -21.80 3.81
N GLU A 75 -1.74 -21.83 4.49
CA GLU A 75 -1.11 -22.93 5.23
C GLU A 75 -2.07 -24.05 5.69
N GLY A 76 -2.47 -24.93 4.75
CA GLY A 76 -3.35 -26.08 5.04
C GLY A 76 -4.86 -25.78 4.94
N GLY A 77 -5.26 -24.65 4.37
CA GLY A 77 -6.65 -24.37 4.04
C GLY A 77 -7.51 -23.90 5.21
N SER A 78 -6.92 -23.23 6.20
CA SER A 78 -7.63 -22.66 7.34
C SER A 78 -7.25 -21.19 7.53
N TYR A 79 -8.16 -20.38 8.10
CA TYR A 79 -7.84 -19.03 8.51
C TYR A 79 -6.81 -19.04 9.65
N LEU A 80 -5.75 -18.26 9.50
CA LEU A 80 -4.73 -18.09 10.54
C LEU A 80 -5.11 -17.03 11.57
N TRP A 81 -6.03 -16.11 11.20
CA TRP A 81 -6.52 -15.13 12.15
C TRP A 81 -7.49 -15.78 13.14
N ASN A 82 -6.88 -16.36 14.13
CA ASN A 82 -7.53 -16.72 15.39
C ASN A 82 -6.46 -16.46 16.45
N PRO A 83 -6.60 -15.41 17.28
CA PRO A 83 -5.53 -15.10 18.24
C PRO A 83 -5.01 -16.37 18.92
N PRO A 84 -3.69 -16.57 19.03
CA PRO A 84 -2.64 -15.56 18.87
C PRO A 84 -1.89 -15.54 17.53
N ILE A 85 -2.34 -16.25 16.51
CA ILE A 85 -1.58 -16.40 15.25
C ILE A 85 -1.97 -15.31 14.24
N SER A 86 -1.00 -14.53 13.77
CA SER A 86 -1.12 -13.58 12.68
C SER A 86 0.23 -13.39 12.01
N ARG A 87 0.31 -13.72 10.73
CA ARG A 87 1.52 -13.51 9.92
C ARG A 87 1.77 -12.03 9.63
N THR A 88 0.71 -11.21 9.56
CA THR A 88 0.86 -9.75 9.52
C THR A 88 1.53 -9.22 10.80
N ALA A 89 1.09 -9.69 11.97
CA ALA A 89 1.72 -9.30 13.24
C ALA A 89 3.16 -9.80 13.36
N GLU A 90 3.46 -10.96 12.80
CA GLU A 90 4.81 -11.49 12.70
C GLU A 90 5.68 -10.60 11.80
N PHE A 91 5.20 -10.24 10.62
CA PHE A 91 5.89 -9.30 9.72
C PHE A 91 6.23 -7.98 10.43
N VAL A 92 5.25 -7.39 11.11
CA VAL A 92 5.45 -6.14 11.86
C VAL A 92 6.51 -6.27 12.94
N ARG A 93 6.53 -7.39 13.68
CA ARG A 93 7.47 -7.59 14.80
C ARG A 93 8.87 -8.00 14.36
N GLN A 94 8.99 -8.76 13.28
CA GLN A 94 10.28 -9.39 12.90
C GLN A 94 11.00 -8.62 11.79
N TYR A 95 10.28 -8.11 10.80
CA TYR A 95 10.90 -7.55 9.60
C TYR A 95 10.93 -6.02 9.61
N ILE A 96 9.87 -5.35 10.03
CA ILE A 96 9.86 -3.87 10.07
C ILE A 96 11.00 -3.29 10.92
N PRO A 97 11.37 -3.85 12.09
CA PRO A 97 12.50 -3.33 12.87
C PRO A 97 13.88 -3.45 12.20
N GLN A 98 13.99 -4.23 11.11
CA GLN A 98 15.23 -4.38 10.35
C GLN A 98 15.37 -3.32 9.24
N LEU A 99 14.32 -2.53 9.01
CA LEU A 99 14.28 -1.54 7.93
C LEU A 99 14.98 -0.24 8.37
N PRO A 100 15.65 0.47 7.45
CA PRO A 100 16.47 1.63 7.81
C PRO A 100 15.66 2.90 8.14
N THR A 101 14.38 2.94 7.75
CA THR A 101 13.51 4.12 7.92
C THR A 101 12.11 3.72 8.39
N GLU A 102 11.30 4.71 8.71
CA GLU A 102 9.91 4.51 9.10
C GLU A 102 9.11 3.83 7.98
N PHE A 103 8.24 2.90 8.38
CA PHE A 103 7.43 2.08 7.50
C PHE A 103 5.94 2.43 7.69
N PHE A 104 5.32 2.96 6.64
CA PHE A 104 3.90 3.28 6.59
C PHE A 104 3.14 2.19 5.83
N MET A 105 2.06 1.69 6.38
CA MET A 105 1.34 0.56 5.81
C MET A 105 -0.17 0.78 5.79
N ILE A 106 -0.79 0.41 4.68
CA ILE A 106 -2.25 0.31 4.51
C ILE A 106 -2.62 -1.16 4.28
N PRO A 107 -3.86 -1.57 4.56
CA PRO A 107 -4.28 -2.95 4.28
C PRO A 107 -4.46 -3.21 2.78
N GLY A 108 -4.20 -4.46 2.38
CA GLY A 108 -4.64 -5.03 1.11
C GLY A 108 -5.92 -5.86 1.28
N ASN A 109 -6.26 -6.64 0.25
CA ASN A 109 -7.44 -7.51 0.28
C ASN A 109 -7.28 -8.70 1.24
N HIS A 110 -6.06 -9.06 1.58
CA HIS A 110 -5.79 -10.14 2.55
C HIS A 110 -5.75 -9.65 4.01
N GLU A 111 -5.78 -8.34 4.29
CA GLU A 111 -5.81 -7.78 5.65
C GLU A 111 -7.23 -7.40 6.09
N GLN A 112 -8.09 -8.40 6.28
CA GLN A 112 -9.50 -8.20 6.66
C GLN A 112 -9.70 -8.11 8.18
N TYR A 113 -8.70 -7.59 8.89
CA TYR A 113 -8.75 -7.30 10.32
C TYR A 113 -9.78 -6.19 10.61
N SER A 114 -10.42 -6.24 11.79
CA SER A 114 -11.18 -5.08 12.28
C SER A 114 -10.30 -3.84 12.37
N HIS A 115 -10.91 -2.66 12.42
CA HIS A 115 -10.18 -1.41 12.65
C HIS A 115 -9.34 -1.45 13.93
N GLU A 116 -9.88 -2.07 15.00
CA GLU A 116 -9.21 -2.23 16.27
C GLU A 116 -8.02 -3.18 16.17
N ASP A 117 -8.20 -4.36 15.58
CA ASP A 117 -7.12 -5.34 15.43
C ASP A 117 -6.01 -4.84 14.52
N TRP A 118 -6.38 -4.20 13.42
CA TRP A 118 -5.39 -3.57 12.53
C TRP A 118 -4.53 -2.55 13.28
N ARG A 119 -5.19 -1.64 14.03
CA ARG A 119 -4.48 -0.63 14.83
C ARG A 119 -3.62 -1.26 15.92
N ARG A 120 -4.08 -2.32 16.58
CA ARG A 120 -3.33 -3.05 17.58
C ARG A 120 -2.08 -3.74 17.00
N ILE A 121 -2.17 -4.28 15.79
CA ILE A 121 -1.07 -4.95 15.10
C ILE A 121 -0.07 -3.93 14.56
N THR A 122 -0.53 -2.89 13.88
CA THR A 122 0.31 -1.98 13.09
C THR A 122 0.64 -0.66 13.79
N GLY A 123 -0.10 -0.30 14.84
CA GLY A 123 -0.04 1.01 15.48
C GLY A 123 -0.68 2.15 14.65
N ARG A 124 -1.31 1.84 13.52
CA ARG A 124 -1.86 2.83 12.58
C ARG A 124 -3.33 2.57 12.24
N PRO A 125 -4.11 3.59 11.87
CA PRO A 125 -5.43 3.38 11.28
C PRO A 125 -5.31 2.71 9.90
N ARG A 126 -6.43 2.24 9.36
CA ARG A 126 -6.49 1.61 8.03
C ARG A 126 -6.33 2.64 6.89
N GLU A 127 -6.78 3.89 7.12
CA GLU A 127 -6.57 5.01 6.20
C GLU A 127 -6.08 6.26 6.95
N TYR A 128 -5.20 7.03 6.34
CA TYR A 128 -4.55 8.21 6.92
C TYR A 128 -3.80 9.01 5.86
N ALA A 129 -3.30 10.19 6.20
CA ALA A 129 -2.44 10.98 5.32
C ALA A 129 -0.98 10.94 5.77
N VAL A 130 -0.06 10.99 4.82
CA VAL A 130 1.37 11.20 5.04
C VAL A 130 1.79 12.47 4.31
N VAL A 131 2.24 13.47 5.06
CA VAL A 131 2.77 14.73 4.53
C VAL A 131 4.27 14.61 4.35
N TYR A 132 4.76 14.96 3.15
CA TYR A 132 6.16 14.94 2.79
C TYR A 132 6.51 16.11 1.88
N GLY A 133 7.14 17.13 2.45
CA GLY A 133 7.42 18.37 1.72
C GLY A 133 6.15 19.03 1.16
N ASP A 134 6.11 19.26 -0.13
CA ASP A 134 4.97 19.85 -0.84
C ASP A 134 3.92 18.83 -1.27
N TYR A 135 4.06 17.58 -0.83
CA TYR A 135 3.17 16.48 -1.19
C TYR A 135 2.39 15.99 0.01
N VAL A 136 1.20 15.46 -0.26
CA VAL A 136 0.44 14.63 0.67
C VAL A 136 0.03 13.32 -0.01
N PHE A 137 0.34 12.23 0.66
CA PHE A 137 -0.05 10.89 0.26
C PHE A 137 -1.35 10.52 0.98
N ALA A 138 -2.43 10.37 0.23
CA ALA A 138 -3.67 9.84 0.74
C ALA A 138 -3.54 8.30 0.78
N MET A 139 -3.30 7.76 1.97
CA MET A 139 -3.15 6.33 2.23
C MET A 139 -4.54 5.73 2.42
N LEU A 140 -5.06 5.06 1.38
CA LEU A 140 -6.46 4.68 1.22
C LEU A 140 -6.69 3.20 1.59
N ASP A 141 -7.74 2.92 2.37
CA ASP A 141 -8.28 1.59 2.56
C ASP A 141 -9.40 1.33 1.54
N THR A 142 -9.16 0.45 0.59
CA THR A 142 -10.13 0.11 -0.46
C THR A 142 -10.77 -1.26 -0.26
N PHE A 143 -10.49 -1.95 0.86
CA PHE A 143 -10.94 -3.31 1.15
C PHE A 143 -11.63 -3.46 2.54
N ALA A 144 -12.34 -2.43 3.00
CA ALA A 144 -13.05 -2.49 4.27
C ALA A 144 -14.45 -3.14 4.20
N GLY A 145 -14.83 -3.73 3.06
CA GLY A 145 -16.17 -4.25 2.84
C GLY A 145 -16.51 -5.55 3.56
N ASN A 146 -15.50 -6.31 4.01
CA ASN A 146 -15.68 -7.57 4.71
C ASN A 146 -14.58 -7.79 5.75
N LEU A 147 -14.67 -7.07 6.85
CA LEU A 147 -13.70 -7.20 7.96
C LEU A 147 -14.07 -8.37 8.87
N ASN A 148 -13.06 -9.14 9.32
CA ASN A 148 -13.22 -10.37 10.12
C ASN A 148 -14.13 -11.41 9.44
N PRO A 149 -13.87 -11.82 8.18
CA PRO A 149 -14.70 -12.78 7.48
C PRO A 149 -14.63 -14.16 8.14
N THR A 150 -15.74 -14.89 8.05
CA THR A 150 -15.82 -16.32 8.46
C THR A 150 -15.67 -17.28 7.27
N GLU A 151 -15.64 -16.73 6.06
CA GLU A 151 -15.53 -17.46 4.79
C GLU A 151 -14.33 -16.95 4.01
N ASN A 152 -13.90 -17.73 3.01
CA ASN A 152 -12.81 -17.31 2.14
C ASN A 152 -13.28 -16.25 1.16
N HIS A 153 -12.77 -15.05 1.36
CA HIS A 153 -12.89 -13.97 0.41
C HIS A 153 -11.51 -13.36 0.17
N ASP A 154 -11.24 -12.96 -1.06
CA ASP A 154 -10.09 -12.11 -1.41
C ASP A 154 -10.38 -10.64 -1.09
N GLY A 155 -11.06 -10.40 0.03
CA GLY A 155 -11.55 -9.10 0.44
C GLY A 155 -12.77 -8.63 -0.37
N CYS A 156 -13.44 -7.62 0.15
CA CYS A 156 -14.52 -6.95 -0.56
C CYS A 156 -14.18 -5.47 -0.72
N TYR A 157 -14.25 -4.99 -1.94
CA TYR A 157 -14.07 -3.56 -2.22
C TYR A 157 -15.15 -2.72 -1.55
N THR A 158 -14.73 -1.57 -1.02
CA THR A 158 -15.64 -0.51 -0.56
C THR A 158 -15.59 0.73 -1.46
N GLY A 159 -14.66 0.74 -2.41
CA GLY A 159 -14.28 1.95 -3.12
C GLY A 159 -13.47 2.91 -2.25
N ILE A 160 -13.09 4.04 -2.82
CA ILE A 160 -12.37 5.09 -2.08
C ILE A 160 -13.36 5.83 -1.17
N ASN A 161 -12.98 6.02 0.08
CA ASN A 161 -13.75 6.83 1.02
C ASN A 161 -13.71 8.32 0.62
N ALA A 162 -14.79 8.80 0.00
CA ALA A 162 -14.88 10.16 -0.49
C ALA A 162 -14.81 11.21 0.62
N ALA A 163 -15.34 10.91 1.82
CA ALA A 163 -15.29 11.83 2.95
C ALA A 163 -13.86 11.99 3.48
N PHE A 164 -13.08 10.90 3.53
CA PHE A 164 -11.66 10.95 3.87
C PHE A 164 -10.87 11.74 2.81
N LEU A 165 -11.04 11.41 1.53
CA LEU A 165 -10.31 12.10 0.45
C LEU A 165 -10.63 13.59 0.43
N SER A 166 -11.92 13.98 0.58
CA SER A 166 -12.31 15.39 0.69
C SER A 166 -11.63 16.08 1.87
N ALA A 167 -11.61 15.43 3.04
CA ALA A 167 -10.96 16.02 4.23
C ALA A 167 -9.45 16.22 4.02
N VAL A 168 -8.77 15.28 3.36
CA VAL A 168 -7.33 15.42 3.01
C VAL A 168 -7.12 16.61 2.07
N LEU A 169 -7.95 16.75 1.05
CA LEU A 169 -7.87 17.87 0.10
C LEU A 169 -8.10 19.24 0.76
N ASP A 170 -9.06 19.31 1.68
CA ASP A 170 -9.40 20.52 2.41
C ASP A 170 -8.35 20.92 3.45
N ASP A 171 -7.74 19.92 4.13
CA ASP A 171 -6.70 20.17 5.13
C ASP A 171 -5.33 20.53 4.53
N HIS A 172 -5.12 20.20 3.27
CA HIS A 172 -3.86 20.42 2.56
C HIS A 172 -4.08 21.17 1.24
N PRO A 173 -4.62 22.41 1.27
CA PRO A 173 -5.04 23.13 0.07
C PRO A 173 -3.89 23.48 -0.88
N ASP A 174 -2.68 23.61 -0.35
CA ASP A 174 -1.48 24.02 -1.11
C ASP A 174 -0.58 22.85 -1.50
N LYS A 175 -1.01 21.60 -1.26
CA LYS A 175 -0.17 20.43 -1.53
C LYS A 175 -0.60 19.66 -2.78
N THR A 176 0.38 19.08 -3.44
CA THR A 176 0.16 18.06 -4.45
C THR A 176 -0.27 16.76 -3.79
N VAL A 177 -1.31 16.12 -4.31
CA VAL A 177 -1.91 14.92 -3.73
C VAL A 177 -1.55 13.68 -4.56
N ILE A 178 -1.10 12.65 -3.88
CA ILE A 178 -0.79 11.34 -4.45
C ILE A 178 -1.69 10.31 -3.77
N LEU A 179 -2.39 9.50 -4.56
CA LEU A 179 -3.23 8.42 -4.04
C LEU A 179 -2.40 7.17 -3.85
N CYS A 180 -2.55 6.51 -2.71
CA CYS A 180 -1.91 5.24 -2.40
C CYS A 180 -2.97 4.24 -1.96
N ALA A 181 -3.13 3.14 -2.67
CA ALA A 181 -4.09 2.08 -2.33
C ALA A 181 -3.51 0.72 -2.72
N HIS A 182 -4.05 -0.36 -2.15
CA HIS A 182 -3.64 -1.70 -2.57
C HIS A 182 -4.12 -2.00 -3.99
N ASP A 183 -5.42 -1.86 -4.27
CA ASP A 183 -5.95 -1.83 -5.63
C ASP A 183 -6.77 -0.56 -5.82
N ILE A 184 -6.48 0.20 -6.87
CA ILE A 184 -7.01 1.55 -7.04
C ILE A 184 -8.02 1.66 -8.16
N ILE A 185 -7.83 0.99 -9.30
CA ILE A 185 -8.67 1.20 -10.49
C ILE A 185 -10.11 0.77 -10.22
N PRO A 186 -10.40 -0.46 -9.77
CA PRO A 186 -11.76 -0.84 -9.41
C PRO A 186 -12.34 -0.01 -8.25
N ALA A 187 -11.50 0.37 -7.28
CA ALA A 187 -11.94 1.18 -6.14
C ALA A 187 -12.35 2.60 -6.54
N MET A 188 -11.72 3.18 -7.54
CA MET A 188 -12.11 4.48 -8.11
C MET A 188 -13.50 4.41 -8.77
N GLU A 189 -13.86 3.29 -9.37
CA GLU A 189 -15.11 3.12 -10.09
C GLU A 189 -16.33 2.86 -9.19
N GLN A 190 -16.12 2.38 -7.96
CA GLN A 190 -17.19 1.96 -7.06
C GLN A 190 -17.86 3.11 -6.28
N ASN A 191 -17.18 4.23 -6.09
CA ASN A 191 -17.72 5.37 -5.36
C ASN A 191 -17.81 6.62 -6.23
N HIS A 192 -19.03 6.96 -6.66
CA HIS A 192 -19.27 8.10 -7.55
C HIS A 192 -18.81 9.44 -6.97
N ALA A 193 -18.93 9.67 -5.66
CA ALA A 193 -18.45 10.90 -5.04
C ALA A 193 -16.92 11.00 -5.08
N ALA A 194 -16.22 9.89 -4.83
CA ALA A 194 -14.76 9.83 -4.97
C ALA A 194 -14.33 10.02 -6.44
N GLN A 195 -15.07 9.43 -7.39
CA GLN A 195 -14.82 9.66 -8.82
C GLN A 195 -14.87 11.15 -9.16
N THR A 196 -15.92 11.83 -8.72
CA THR A 196 -16.09 13.27 -8.97
C THR A 196 -14.94 14.09 -8.39
N LEU A 197 -14.51 13.79 -7.17
CA LEU A 197 -13.35 14.45 -6.54
C LEU A 197 -12.09 14.25 -7.38
N ILE A 198 -11.75 13.02 -7.75
CA ILE A 198 -10.53 12.69 -8.51
C ILE A 198 -10.56 13.36 -9.90
N GLN A 199 -11.71 13.36 -10.56
CA GLN A 199 -11.87 13.95 -11.89
C GLN A 199 -11.78 15.48 -11.87
N SER A 200 -12.25 16.13 -10.82
CA SER A 200 -12.31 17.59 -10.70
C SER A 200 -11.11 18.23 -10.00
N GLU A 201 -10.32 17.45 -9.24
CA GLU A 201 -9.23 17.99 -8.42
C GLU A 201 -7.86 17.89 -9.12
N PRO A 202 -7.34 18.99 -9.68
CA PRO A 202 -6.08 18.97 -10.45
C PRO A 202 -4.84 18.67 -9.60
N ARG A 203 -4.91 18.87 -8.29
CA ARG A 203 -3.79 18.58 -7.37
C ARG A 203 -3.54 17.07 -7.20
N ILE A 204 -4.51 16.22 -7.54
CA ILE A 204 -4.29 14.77 -7.59
C ILE A 204 -3.55 14.47 -8.89
N VAL A 205 -2.27 14.09 -8.79
CA VAL A 205 -1.37 13.98 -9.96
C VAL A 205 -1.11 12.55 -10.39
N CYS A 206 -1.15 11.58 -9.48
CA CYS A 206 -0.96 10.16 -9.80
C CYS A 206 -1.49 9.26 -8.67
N ALA A 207 -1.48 7.96 -8.94
CA ALA A 207 -1.74 6.93 -7.94
C ALA A 207 -0.63 5.87 -7.96
N PHE A 208 -0.37 5.27 -6.78
CA PHE A 208 0.44 4.07 -6.61
C PHE A 208 -0.42 2.93 -6.11
N ALA A 209 -0.20 1.72 -6.65
CA ALA A 209 -0.98 0.54 -6.34
C ALA A 209 -0.13 -0.75 -6.29
N GLY A 210 -0.67 -1.78 -5.65
CA GLY A 210 -0.17 -3.16 -5.60
C GLY A 210 -1.10 -4.14 -6.31
N HIS A 211 -1.37 -5.29 -5.66
CA HIS A 211 -2.38 -6.29 -6.01
C HIS A 211 -2.12 -7.10 -7.29
N ILE A 212 -1.67 -6.49 -8.37
CA ILE A 212 -1.48 -7.22 -9.65
C ILE A 212 -0.13 -7.93 -9.77
N HIS A 213 0.74 -7.83 -8.75
CA HIS A 213 2.05 -8.47 -8.68
C HIS A 213 2.93 -8.17 -9.91
N ARG A 214 2.92 -6.93 -10.36
CA ARG A 214 3.69 -6.49 -11.55
C ARG A 214 4.18 -5.07 -11.40
N ASP A 215 5.35 -4.81 -11.96
CA ASP A 215 5.74 -3.47 -12.33
C ASP A 215 5.00 -3.09 -13.63
N ASN A 216 4.09 -2.14 -13.52
CA ASN A 216 3.31 -1.66 -14.64
C ASN A 216 2.96 -0.18 -14.45
N THR A 217 2.71 0.50 -15.55
CA THR A 217 2.16 1.86 -15.54
C THR A 217 0.95 1.91 -16.46
N VAL A 218 -0.18 2.33 -15.91
CA VAL A 218 -1.43 2.50 -16.66
C VAL A 218 -1.76 3.98 -16.70
N LEU A 219 -2.01 4.50 -17.90
CA LEU A 219 -2.56 5.83 -18.07
C LEU A 219 -4.08 5.71 -18.19
N LEU A 220 -4.81 6.28 -17.25
CA LEU A 220 -6.27 6.25 -17.28
C LEU A 220 -6.84 7.05 -18.46
N PRO A 221 -8.10 6.79 -18.87
CA PRO A 221 -8.74 7.52 -19.96
C PRO A 221 -8.80 9.05 -19.74
N PRO A 222 -9.01 9.86 -20.80
CA PRO A 222 -9.19 11.30 -20.67
C PRO A 222 -10.31 11.73 -19.72
N SER A 223 -11.38 10.92 -19.57
CA SER A 223 -12.42 11.13 -18.56
C SER A 223 -11.88 11.13 -17.12
N TRP A 224 -10.73 10.54 -16.87
CA TRP A 224 -9.98 10.56 -15.63
C TRP A 224 -8.73 11.45 -15.71
N ARG A 225 -8.73 12.44 -16.59
CA ARG A 225 -7.63 13.41 -16.80
C ARG A 225 -6.29 12.74 -17.14
N CYS A 226 -6.32 11.57 -17.75
CA CYS A 226 -5.11 10.78 -18.02
C CYS A 226 -4.26 10.54 -16.76
N LEU A 227 -4.88 10.34 -15.61
CA LEU A 227 -4.17 10.11 -14.36
C LEU A 227 -3.28 8.87 -14.47
N PRO A 228 -1.95 8.96 -14.23
CA PRO A 228 -1.08 7.80 -14.23
C PRO A 228 -1.26 6.98 -12.94
N VAL A 229 -1.34 5.66 -13.10
CA VAL A 229 -1.33 4.68 -12.01
C VAL A 229 -0.08 3.84 -12.14
N PHE A 230 0.76 3.85 -11.11
CA PHE A 230 2.01 3.10 -11.03
C PHE A 230 1.83 1.89 -10.13
N TYR A 231 1.93 0.69 -10.67
CA TYR A 231 1.96 -0.54 -9.90
C TYR A 231 3.37 -0.84 -9.40
N CYS A 232 3.48 -1.32 -8.17
CA CYS A 232 4.74 -1.36 -7.43
C CYS A 232 5.40 -2.75 -7.34
N GLY A 233 5.00 -3.69 -8.21
CA GLY A 233 5.58 -5.04 -8.22
C GLY A 233 5.10 -5.91 -7.08
N ASP A 234 5.98 -6.74 -6.54
CA ASP A 234 5.72 -7.63 -5.39
C ASP A 234 7.02 -8.17 -4.76
N PHE A 235 6.87 -8.87 -3.63
CA PHE A 235 7.86 -9.79 -3.05
C PHE A 235 7.24 -11.15 -2.73
N SER A 236 6.13 -11.50 -3.37
CA SER A 236 5.35 -12.69 -3.10
C SER A 236 5.80 -13.90 -3.93
N TYR A 237 4.97 -14.46 -4.76
CA TYR A 237 5.25 -15.58 -5.62
C TYR A 237 5.57 -15.14 -7.06
N ASN A 238 6.20 -16.02 -7.82
CA ASN A 238 6.32 -15.80 -9.26
C ASN A 238 4.93 -15.90 -9.90
N SER A 239 4.55 -14.94 -10.72
CA SER A 239 3.34 -15.09 -11.50
C SER A 239 3.50 -16.31 -12.41
N GLY A 240 2.73 -17.37 -12.14
CA GLY A 240 2.81 -18.65 -12.86
C GLY A 240 2.49 -18.59 -14.36
N ARG A 241 2.20 -17.38 -14.87
CA ARG A 241 1.94 -17.14 -16.31
C ARG A 241 3.17 -16.75 -17.10
N THR A 242 4.18 -16.15 -16.47
CA THR A 242 5.36 -15.63 -17.18
C THR A 242 6.67 -16.27 -16.72
N GLY A 243 6.68 -16.94 -15.56
CA GLY A 243 7.92 -17.47 -14.95
C GLY A 243 8.90 -16.37 -14.51
N GLU A 244 8.55 -15.10 -14.68
CA GLU A 244 9.39 -13.97 -14.30
C GLU A 244 9.14 -13.59 -12.84
N LYS A 245 10.21 -13.44 -12.08
CA LYS A 245 10.18 -12.84 -10.75
C LYS A 245 10.02 -11.33 -10.92
N ASN A 246 8.95 -10.78 -10.36
CA ASN A 246 8.74 -9.33 -10.32
C ASN A 246 9.14 -8.73 -8.97
N TRP A 247 10.00 -9.43 -8.23
CA TRP A 247 10.45 -8.96 -6.93
C TRP A 247 11.19 -7.64 -7.06
N GLY A 248 10.76 -6.70 -6.27
CA GLY A 248 11.32 -5.37 -6.30
C GLY A 248 10.46 -4.34 -5.59
N TYR A 249 10.84 -3.12 -5.76
CA TYR A 249 10.21 -1.96 -5.14
C TYR A 249 10.33 -0.76 -6.07
N ARG A 250 9.52 0.24 -5.82
CA ARG A 250 9.55 1.48 -6.59
C ARG A 250 10.20 2.60 -5.78
N LEU A 251 11.15 3.28 -6.36
CA LEU A 251 11.74 4.49 -5.82
C LEU A 251 10.98 5.70 -6.38
N LEU A 252 10.59 6.61 -5.51
CA LEU A 252 9.92 7.86 -5.85
C LEU A 252 10.85 9.02 -5.51
N ASN A 253 11.20 9.83 -6.51
CA ASN A 253 11.97 11.05 -6.36
C ASN A 253 11.04 12.26 -6.48
N LEU A 254 11.12 13.17 -5.52
CA LEU A 254 10.24 14.33 -5.36
C LEU A 254 11.09 15.59 -5.24
N ASN A 255 11.40 16.23 -6.35
CA ASN A 255 12.23 17.42 -6.39
C ASN A 255 11.39 18.65 -6.77
N GLY A 256 10.87 19.34 -5.75
CA GLY A 256 10.01 20.49 -5.96
C GLY A 256 8.73 20.09 -6.71
N GLU A 257 8.52 20.63 -7.90
CA GLU A 257 7.34 20.32 -8.74
C GLU A 257 7.49 19.04 -9.57
N THR A 258 8.68 18.41 -9.57
CA THR A 258 8.97 17.22 -10.38
C THR A 258 8.81 15.94 -9.57
N LEU A 259 7.96 15.05 -10.08
CA LEU A 259 7.80 13.69 -9.61
C LEU A 259 8.36 12.73 -10.67
N SER A 260 9.29 11.89 -10.26
CA SER A 260 9.76 10.78 -11.10
C SER A 260 9.81 9.49 -10.30
N THR A 261 9.59 8.36 -10.95
CA THR A 261 9.61 7.06 -10.28
C THR A 261 10.27 6.01 -11.16
N GLU A 262 11.01 5.11 -10.53
CA GLU A 262 11.64 3.97 -11.18
C GLU A 262 11.38 2.68 -10.39
N TYR A 263 11.32 1.56 -11.07
CA TYR A 263 11.19 0.24 -10.46
C TYR A 263 12.56 -0.41 -10.34
N ILE A 264 12.92 -0.82 -9.12
CA ILE A 264 14.18 -1.50 -8.81
C ILE A 264 13.88 -2.99 -8.64
N ARG A 265 14.38 -3.80 -9.55
CA ARG A 265 14.30 -5.27 -9.45
C ARG A 265 15.38 -5.80 -8.52
N VAL A 266 15.03 -6.84 -7.75
CA VAL A 266 15.89 -7.52 -6.78
C VAL A 266 16.28 -8.90 -7.28
#